data_4331621757c60a1c0a5ef4f1faf91018
#
_entry.id   4331621757c60a1c0a5ef4f1faf91018
#
_cell.length_a   1.000
_cell.length_b   1.000
_cell.length_c   1.000
_cell.angle_alpha   90.00
_cell.angle_beta   90.00
_cell.angle_gamma   90.00
#
_symmetry.space_group_name_H-M   'P 1'
#
loop_
_entity.id
_entity.type
_entity.pdbx_description
1 polymer ?
#
loop_
_entity_poly.entity_id
_entity_poly.type
_entity_poly.pdbx_seq_one_letter_code
_entity_poly.pdbx_strand_id
1 'polypeptide(L)'
;MKPPLRVGSPDDFQTPPEALTPLYPYLKKEWVIWEPACGKGNLVRALGDNGFGMRIATDILTGFDFLTMEPHIIDADGIRRAVAYDCIITNPPFRYKQAFLERCYSLGKPFALLLPLTTFETGKRQALFKKFGAEVIFFDRRINFETPNKISNSSAWFATAWFTHGLNIGQALTFTTLTGGRDNE
;
A
#
# COMPACT_ATOMS: atom_id res chain seq x y z
N MET A 1 16.61 -17.27 -3.80
CA MET A 1 15.90 -16.11 -4.41
C MET A 1 14.52 -16.57 -4.82
N LYS A 2 13.43 -15.91 -4.36
CA LYS A 2 12.07 -16.24 -4.82
C LYS A 2 11.87 -15.61 -6.20
N PRO A 3 11.20 -16.29 -7.15
CA PRO A 3 10.97 -15.74 -8.48
C PRO A 3 10.14 -14.44 -8.38
N PRO A 4 10.38 -13.50 -9.30
CA PRO A 4 9.59 -12.26 -9.33
C PRO A 4 8.11 -12.58 -9.56
N LEU A 5 7.25 -11.69 -9.07
CA LEU A 5 5.81 -11.72 -9.36
C LEU A 5 5.62 -11.66 -10.87
N ARG A 6 4.76 -12.52 -11.41
CA ARG A 6 4.32 -12.45 -12.80
C ARG A 6 2.94 -11.81 -12.85
N VAL A 7 2.68 -11.03 -13.91
CA VAL A 7 1.33 -10.55 -14.22
C VAL A 7 0.37 -11.75 -14.23
N GLY A 8 -0.75 -11.61 -13.51
CA GLY A 8 -1.70 -12.71 -13.35
C GLY A 8 -1.38 -13.71 -12.24
N SER A 9 -0.38 -13.43 -11.38
CA SER A 9 -0.12 -14.24 -10.20
C SER A 9 -1.30 -14.15 -9.19
N PRO A 10 -1.48 -15.15 -8.30
CA PRO A 10 -2.52 -15.10 -7.26
C PRO A 10 -2.45 -13.88 -6.33
N ASP A 11 -1.32 -13.17 -6.28
CA ASP A 11 -1.09 -11.95 -5.49
C ASP A 11 -1.21 -10.64 -6.32
N ASP A 12 -1.61 -10.71 -7.59
CA ASP A 12 -1.82 -9.54 -8.45
C ASP A 12 -3.23 -8.95 -8.23
N PHE A 13 -3.40 -8.35 -7.05
CA PHE A 13 -4.63 -7.67 -6.64
C PHE A 13 -4.51 -6.18 -6.93
N GLN A 14 -5.23 -5.70 -7.94
CA GLN A 14 -5.29 -4.27 -8.24
C GLN A 14 -6.28 -3.58 -7.30
N THR A 15 -5.81 -2.61 -6.54
CA THR A 15 -6.61 -1.91 -5.52
C THR A 15 -7.55 -0.90 -6.19
N PRO A 16 -8.85 -0.93 -5.87
CA PRO A 16 -9.78 0.07 -6.38
C PRO A 16 -9.55 1.43 -5.70
N PRO A 17 -9.85 2.56 -6.41
CA PRO A 17 -9.61 3.92 -5.92
C PRO A 17 -10.24 4.23 -4.56
N GLU A 18 -11.45 3.71 -4.32
CA GLU A 18 -12.20 3.95 -3.08
C GLU A 18 -11.47 3.47 -1.82
N ALA A 19 -10.56 2.50 -1.95
CA ALA A 19 -9.76 2.03 -0.82
C ALA A 19 -8.88 3.12 -0.21
N LEU A 20 -8.52 4.16 -0.97
CA LEU A 20 -7.72 5.29 -0.48
C LEU A 20 -8.53 6.32 0.31
N THR A 21 -9.85 6.37 0.13
CA THR A 21 -10.70 7.40 0.75
C THR A 21 -10.46 7.59 2.24
N PRO A 22 -10.32 6.52 3.05
CA PRO A 22 -10.07 6.68 4.48
C PRO A 22 -8.70 7.25 4.85
N LEU A 23 -7.74 7.26 3.93
CA LEU A 23 -6.41 7.82 4.18
C LEU A 23 -6.35 9.32 3.92
N TYR A 24 -7.17 9.86 3.02
CA TYR A 24 -7.07 11.26 2.59
C TYR A 24 -7.04 12.29 3.72
N PRO A 25 -7.81 12.16 4.82
CA PRO A 25 -7.74 13.12 5.93
C PRO A 25 -6.39 13.19 6.64
N TYR A 26 -5.57 12.15 6.52
CA TYR A 26 -4.29 12.00 7.20
C TYR A 26 -3.08 12.28 6.30
N LEU A 27 -3.30 12.53 5.01
CA LEU A 27 -2.27 12.82 4.02
C LEU A 27 -2.15 14.30 3.78
N LYS A 28 -0.93 14.80 3.61
CA LYS A 28 -0.68 16.19 3.26
C LYS A 28 -0.54 16.32 1.75
N LYS A 29 -1.17 17.36 1.17
CA LYS A 29 -1.18 17.58 -0.29
C LYS A 29 0.19 17.84 -0.87
N GLU A 30 1.09 18.43 -0.08
CA GLU A 30 2.47 18.72 -0.43
C GLU A 30 3.41 17.50 -0.35
N TRP A 31 2.98 16.39 0.21
CA TRP A 31 3.81 15.19 0.34
C TRP A 31 4.13 14.55 -1.01
N VAL A 32 5.36 14.14 -1.14
CA VAL A 32 5.80 13.22 -2.19
C VAL A 32 5.47 11.79 -1.74
N ILE A 33 4.49 11.19 -2.37
CA ILE A 33 4.01 9.85 -2.01
C ILE A 33 4.66 8.80 -2.92
N TRP A 34 5.27 7.79 -2.31
CA TRP A 34 5.85 6.66 -3.02
C TRP A 34 4.97 5.42 -2.92
N GLU A 35 4.58 4.88 -4.08
CA GLU A 35 3.95 3.58 -4.23
C GLU A 35 4.94 2.57 -4.82
N PRO A 36 5.54 1.69 -3.99
CA PRO A 36 6.63 0.80 -4.40
C PRO A 36 6.18 -0.53 -5.02
N ALA A 37 4.89 -0.81 -5.10
CA ALA A 37 4.31 -1.98 -5.75
C ALA A 37 3.08 -1.57 -6.56
N CYS A 38 3.29 -0.64 -7.51
CA CYS A 38 2.21 0.13 -8.13
C CYS A 38 1.33 -0.69 -9.09
N GLY A 39 1.77 -1.85 -9.54
CA GLY A 39 1.05 -2.68 -10.50
C GLY A 39 0.59 -1.86 -11.71
N LYS A 40 -0.73 -1.78 -11.93
CA LYS A 40 -1.32 -0.97 -13.00
C LYS A 40 -1.42 0.54 -12.67
N GLY A 41 -0.96 0.98 -11.48
CA GLY A 41 -0.97 2.38 -11.05
C GLY A 41 -2.33 2.92 -10.60
N ASN A 42 -3.26 2.07 -10.17
CA ASN A 42 -4.59 2.51 -9.73
C ASN A 42 -4.51 3.48 -8.54
N LEU A 43 -3.69 3.17 -7.52
CA LEU A 43 -3.52 4.06 -6.36
C LEU A 43 -2.84 5.37 -6.75
N VAL A 44 -1.81 5.31 -7.62
CA VAL A 44 -1.11 6.52 -8.12
C VAL A 44 -2.06 7.46 -8.85
N ARG A 45 -2.93 6.92 -9.71
CA ARG A 45 -3.96 7.71 -10.40
C ARG A 45 -4.95 8.31 -9.41
N ALA A 46 -5.49 7.49 -8.50
CA ALA A 46 -6.46 7.95 -7.51
C ALA A 46 -5.91 9.04 -6.59
N LEU A 47 -4.64 8.96 -6.18
CA LEU A 47 -3.96 10.04 -5.47
C LEU A 47 -3.91 11.32 -6.31
N GLY A 48 -3.60 11.21 -7.61
CA GLY A 48 -3.59 12.34 -8.53
C GLY A 48 -4.94 13.01 -8.70
N ASP A 49 -5.97 12.23 -8.93
CA ASP A 49 -7.35 12.70 -9.10
C ASP A 49 -7.87 13.42 -7.85
N ASN A 50 -7.29 13.09 -6.68
CA ASN A 50 -7.59 13.74 -5.40
C ASN A 50 -6.58 14.84 -5.01
N GLY A 51 -5.79 15.34 -5.96
CA GLY A 51 -4.94 16.53 -5.79
C GLY A 51 -3.64 16.31 -5.00
N PHE A 52 -3.15 15.07 -4.90
CA PHE A 52 -1.80 14.80 -4.42
C PHE A 52 -0.83 14.91 -5.59
N GLY A 53 -0.05 16.00 -5.64
CA GLY A 53 0.72 16.39 -6.82
C GLY A 53 1.90 15.48 -7.13
N MET A 54 2.78 15.27 -6.17
CA MET A 54 4.03 14.51 -6.35
C MET A 54 3.85 13.04 -5.97
N ARG A 55 4.05 12.15 -6.94
CA ARG A 55 3.92 10.70 -6.75
C ARG A 55 5.06 9.97 -7.43
N ILE A 56 5.62 9.00 -6.73
CA ILE A 56 6.64 8.10 -7.26
C ILE A 56 5.99 6.72 -7.36
N ALA A 57 6.02 6.12 -8.53
CA ALA A 57 5.50 4.79 -8.79
C ALA A 57 6.64 3.87 -9.20
N THR A 58 6.84 2.77 -8.48
CA THR A 58 7.81 1.74 -8.82
C THR A 58 7.19 0.36 -8.67
N ASP A 59 7.76 -0.64 -9.35
CA ASP A 59 7.27 -2.01 -9.27
C ASP A 59 8.40 -3.00 -9.58
N ILE A 60 8.33 -4.17 -8.98
CA ILE A 60 9.29 -5.26 -9.25
C ILE A 60 9.25 -5.71 -10.71
N LEU A 61 8.10 -5.61 -11.39
CA LEU A 61 7.94 -5.94 -12.79
C LEU A 61 8.71 -4.98 -13.72
N THR A 62 9.00 -3.78 -13.26
CA THR A 62 9.83 -2.78 -13.95
C THR A 62 11.29 -2.81 -13.49
N GLY A 63 11.68 -3.83 -12.73
CA GLY A 63 13.05 -4.01 -12.24
C GLY A 63 13.37 -3.26 -10.95
N PHE A 64 12.37 -2.71 -10.27
CA PHE A 64 12.58 -1.97 -9.03
C PHE A 64 12.15 -2.81 -7.81
N ASP A 65 13.11 -3.31 -7.05
CA ASP A 65 12.85 -4.08 -5.83
C ASP A 65 12.80 -3.16 -4.59
N PHE A 66 11.60 -2.93 -4.08
CA PHE A 66 11.36 -2.14 -2.87
C PHE A 66 12.16 -2.63 -1.66
N LEU A 67 12.40 -3.93 -1.55
CA LEU A 67 13.06 -4.49 -0.37
C LEU A 67 14.54 -4.12 -0.29
N THR A 68 15.14 -3.73 -1.41
CA THR A 68 16.58 -3.44 -1.52
C THR A 68 16.90 -2.06 -2.07
N MET A 69 15.93 -1.39 -2.70
CA MET A 69 16.14 -0.12 -3.42
C MET A 69 15.30 1.01 -2.78
N GLU A 70 15.79 2.24 -2.93
CA GLU A 70 15.02 3.46 -2.68
C GLU A 70 14.81 4.23 -3.99
N PRO A 71 13.80 5.12 -4.08
CA PRO A 71 13.49 5.81 -5.32
C PRO A 71 14.69 6.60 -5.84
N HIS A 72 14.95 6.46 -7.11
CA HIS A 72 16.02 7.19 -7.79
C HIS A 72 15.65 7.43 -9.24
N ILE A 73 16.29 8.44 -9.82
CA ILE A 73 16.29 8.70 -11.26
C ILE A 73 17.70 8.45 -11.80
N ILE A 74 17.78 8.14 -13.07
CA ILE A 74 19.05 8.18 -13.81
C ILE A 74 19.03 9.50 -14.58
N ASP A 75 19.98 10.37 -14.31
CA ASP A 75 20.09 11.65 -15.01
C ASP A 75 20.68 11.49 -16.41
N ALA A 76 20.80 12.62 -17.15
CA ALA A 76 21.32 12.62 -18.52
C ALA A 76 22.76 12.10 -18.63
N ASP A 77 23.52 12.17 -17.54
CA ASP A 77 24.91 11.70 -17.47
C ASP A 77 25.01 10.23 -17.03
N GLY A 78 23.85 9.55 -16.84
CA GLY A 78 23.78 8.17 -16.39
C GLY A 78 24.00 8.01 -14.87
N ILE A 79 23.99 9.09 -14.10
CA ILE A 79 24.22 9.08 -12.66
C ILE A 79 22.90 8.80 -11.93
N ARG A 80 22.94 7.85 -10.96
CA ARG A 80 21.81 7.56 -10.10
C ARG A 80 21.68 8.66 -9.03
N ARG A 81 20.52 9.32 -9.00
CA ARG A 81 20.18 10.32 -7.98
C ARG A 81 18.98 9.87 -7.16
N ALA A 82 19.12 9.88 -5.85
CA ALA A 82 18.02 9.58 -4.94
C ALA A 82 16.89 10.60 -5.12
N VAL A 83 15.66 10.13 -5.07
CA VAL A 83 14.45 10.97 -5.06
C VAL A 83 13.87 10.94 -3.65
N ALA A 84 13.74 12.13 -3.04
CA ALA A 84 13.14 12.26 -1.72
C ALA A 84 11.64 11.95 -1.77
N TYR A 85 11.15 11.34 -0.71
CA TYR A 85 9.71 11.07 -0.50
C TYR A 85 9.35 11.27 0.98
N ASP A 86 8.07 11.50 1.24
CA ASP A 86 7.55 11.80 2.58
C ASP A 86 6.75 10.65 3.17
N CYS A 87 6.06 9.88 2.34
CA CYS A 87 5.16 8.82 2.77
C CYS A 87 5.18 7.64 1.78
N ILE A 88 4.97 6.43 2.30
CA ILE A 88 4.80 5.21 1.50
C ILE A 88 3.34 4.78 1.58
N ILE A 89 2.68 4.59 0.43
CA ILE A 89 1.31 4.03 0.36
C ILE A 89 1.30 2.94 -0.69
N THR A 90 0.95 1.71 -0.30
CA THR A 90 0.92 0.60 -1.25
C THR A 90 0.05 -0.56 -0.77
N ASN A 91 -0.40 -1.36 -1.73
CA ASN A 91 -0.95 -2.70 -1.53
C ASN A 91 0.14 -3.71 -1.92
N PRO A 92 0.98 -4.18 -1.00
CA PRO A 92 2.07 -5.09 -1.33
C PRO A 92 1.55 -6.49 -1.62
N PRO A 93 2.31 -7.31 -2.36
CA PRO A 93 2.01 -8.74 -2.49
C PRO A 93 1.94 -9.40 -1.11
N PHE A 94 0.81 -10.01 -0.75
CA PHE A 94 0.55 -10.47 0.62
C PHE A 94 1.51 -11.55 1.14
N ARG A 95 2.12 -12.32 0.24
CA ARG A 95 3.19 -13.28 0.60
C ARG A 95 4.46 -12.59 1.12
N TYR A 96 4.66 -11.31 0.79
CA TYR A 96 5.80 -10.51 1.23
C TYR A 96 5.47 -9.50 2.34
N LYS A 97 4.24 -9.54 2.88
CA LYS A 97 3.76 -8.57 3.90
C LYS A 97 4.72 -8.38 5.08
N GLN A 98 5.39 -9.46 5.53
CA GLN A 98 6.40 -9.36 6.58
C GLN A 98 7.60 -8.49 6.17
N ALA A 99 8.17 -8.77 5.00
CA ALA A 99 9.33 -8.04 4.51
C ALA A 99 9.00 -6.57 4.22
N PHE A 100 7.80 -6.29 3.69
CA PHE A 100 7.33 -4.93 3.46
C PHE A 100 7.16 -4.15 4.77
N LEU A 101 6.56 -4.75 5.81
CA LEU A 101 6.45 -4.13 7.13
C LEU A 101 7.83 -3.83 7.73
N GLU A 102 8.75 -4.80 7.74
CA GLU A 102 10.11 -4.62 8.23
C GLU A 102 10.82 -3.49 7.49
N ARG A 103 10.70 -3.46 6.16
CA ARG A 103 11.29 -2.42 5.32
C ARG A 103 10.71 -1.04 5.61
N CYS A 104 9.38 -0.90 5.68
CA CYS A 104 8.73 0.37 5.98
C CYS A 104 9.16 0.93 7.34
N TYR A 105 9.17 0.10 8.38
CA TYR A 105 9.68 0.54 9.69
C TYR A 105 11.16 0.94 9.64
N SER A 106 12.00 0.22 8.88
CA SER A 106 13.43 0.54 8.76
C SER A 106 13.71 1.86 8.04
N LEU A 107 12.84 2.25 7.10
CA LEU A 107 12.96 3.52 6.37
C LEU A 107 12.56 4.73 7.22
N GLY A 108 11.84 4.53 8.32
CA GLY A 108 11.50 5.59 9.28
C GLY A 108 10.60 6.70 8.72
N LYS A 109 9.89 6.44 7.63
CA LYS A 109 8.92 7.35 7.02
C LYS A 109 7.50 6.94 7.38
N PRO A 110 6.54 7.89 7.41
CA PRO A 110 5.13 7.53 7.47
C PRO A 110 4.74 6.54 6.38
N PHE A 111 3.89 5.59 6.71
CA PHE A 111 3.41 4.64 5.71
C PHE A 111 1.98 4.17 5.95
N ALA A 112 1.34 3.70 4.88
CA ALA A 112 0.10 2.93 4.89
C ALA A 112 0.25 1.70 3.98
N LEU A 113 0.11 0.51 4.55
CA LEU A 113 0.11 -0.77 3.84
C LEU A 113 -1.28 -1.40 3.90
N LEU A 114 -1.86 -1.68 2.73
CA LEU A 114 -3.12 -2.42 2.65
C LEU A 114 -2.82 -3.92 2.80
N LEU A 115 -3.21 -4.50 3.93
CA LEU A 115 -2.84 -5.86 4.29
C LEU A 115 -4.05 -6.66 4.78
N PRO A 116 -4.05 -8.01 4.59
CA PRO A 116 -5.08 -8.86 5.17
C PRO A 116 -5.00 -8.86 6.69
N LEU A 117 -6.14 -9.03 7.37
CA LEU A 117 -6.21 -9.04 8.85
C LEU A 117 -5.38 -10.16 9.48
N THR A 118 -5.10 -11.23 8.74
CA THR A 118 -4.15 -12.28 9.15
C THR A 118 -2.72 -11.75 9.41
N THR A 119 -2.47 -10.48 9.09
CA THR A 119 -1.22 -9.79 9.43
C THR A 119 -0.98 -9.77 10.95
N PHE A 120 -2.01 -9.80 11.77
CA PHE A 120 -1.88 -9.86 13.22
C PHE A 120 -1.46 -11.24 13.79
N GLU A 121 -1.52 -12.31 12.99
CA GLU A 121 -1.46 -13.69 13.51
C GLU A 121 -0.05 -14.19 13.86
N THR A 122 1.04 -13.52 13.50
CA THR A 122 2.39 -14.06 13.76
C THR A 122 3.14 -13.27 14.81
N GLY A 123 3.88 -13.99 15.68
CA GLY A 123 4.71 -13.38 16.71
C GLY A 123 5.74 -12.39 16.16
N LYS A 124 6.29 -12.62 14.96
CA LYS A 124 7.25 -11.69 14.32
C LYS A 124 6.61 -10.33 14.04
N ARG A 125 5.39 -10.29 13.46
CA ARG A 125 4.69 -9.03 13.18
C ARG A 125 4.18 -8.37 14.45
N GLN A 126 3.70 -9.16 15.40
CA GLN A 126 3.32 -8.63 16.72
C GLN A 126 4.52 -7.99 17.43
N ALA A 127 5.72 -8.53 17.30
CA ALA A 127 6.92 -7.92 17.84
C ALA A 127 7.24 -6.55 17.19
N LEU A 128 7.04 -6.42 15.87
CA LEU A 128 7.16 -5.12 15.18
C LEU A 128 6.13 -4.12 15.71
N PHE A 129 4.86 -4.52 15.81
CA PHE A 129 3.79 -3.64 16.31
C PHE A 129 4.00 -3.23 17.78
N LYS A 130 4.50 -4.13 18.62
CA LYS A 130 4.86 -3.81 20.01
C LYS A 130 6.03 -2.83 20.10
N LYS A 131 7.00 -2.97 19.18
CA LYS A 131 8.21 -2.14 19.19
C LYS A 131 7.97 -0.74 18.62
N PHE A 132 7.25 -0.64 17.51
CA PHE A 132 7.12 0.59 16.74
C PHE A 132 5.72 1.22 16.82
N GLY A 133 4.73 0.50 17.32
CA GLY A 133 3.33 0.88 17.22
C GLY A 133 2.73 0.58 15.85
N ALA A 134 1.42 0.57 15.78
CA ALA A 134 0.65 0.54 14.54
C ALA A 134 -0.70 1.21 14.78
N GLU A 135 -1.18 1.93 13.79
CA GLU A 135 -2.56 2.42 13.72
C GLU A 135 -3.24 1.65 12.59
N VAL A 136 -4.47 1.19 12.78
CA VAL A 136 -5.15 0.36 11.77
C VAL A 136 -6.51 0.95 11.46
N ILE A 137 -6.77 1.15 10.16
CA ILE A 137 -8.07 1.61 9.67
C ILE A 137 -8.80 0.43 9.05
N PHE A 138 -9.91 0.06 9.68
CA PHE A 138 -10.78 -1.03 9.24
C PHE A 138 -11.89 -0.49 8.34
N PHE A 139 -12.19 -1.24 7.29
CA PHE A 139 -13.33 -0.97 6.43
C PHE A 139 -14.59 -1.67 6.98
N ASP A 140 -15.75 -1.08 6.75
CA ASP A 140 -17.06 -1.67 7.07
C ASP A 140 -17.42 -2.86 6.16
N ARG A 141 -16.73 -3.00 5.03
CA ARG A 141 -16.91 -4.09 4.07
C ARG A 141 -15.59 -4.50 3.42
N ARG A 142 -15.58 -5.65 2.76
CA ARG A 142 -14.41 -6.14 2.03
C ARG A 142 -14.14 -5.31 0.78
N ILE A 143 -12.87 -5.10 0.49
CA ILE A 143 -12.42 -4.45 -0.75
C ILE A 143 -12.61 -5.42 -1.94
N ASN A 144 -13.21 -4.95 -3.00
CA ASN A 144 -13.34 -5.67 -4.25
C ASN A 144 -12.12 -5.38 -5.14
N PHE A 145 -11.08 -6.19 -5.00
CA PHE A 145 -9.89 -6.07 -5.84
C PHE A 145 -10.19 -6.49 -7.28
N GLU A 146 -9.56 -5.80 -8.24
CA GLU A 146 -9.50 -6.32 -9.61
C GLU A 146 -8.45 -7.42 -9.66
N THR A 147 -8.84 -8.58 -10.20
CA THR A 147 -7.94 -9.71 -10.43
C THR A 147 -7.80 -9.97 -11.92
N PRO A 148 -6.66 -10.50 -12.40
CA PRO A 148 -6.45 -10.80 -13.83
C PRO A 148 -7.49 -11.75 -14.42
N ASN A 149 -7.98 -12.68 -13.60
CA ASN A 149 -8.97 -13.68 -13.95
C ASN A 149 -10.33 -13.30 -13.33
N LYS A 150 -10.91 -12.21 -13.76
CA LYS A 150 -12.20 -11.71 -13.29
C LYS A 150 -13.32 -12.75 -13.53
N ILE A 151 -13.37 -13.78 -12.70
CA ILE A 151 -14.53 -14.65 -12.57
C ILE A 151 -15.48 -13.96 -11.61
N SER A 152 -16.44 -13.20 -12.17
CA SER A 152 -17.60 -12.60 -11.50
C SER A 152 -17.35 -11.69 -10.28
N ASN A 153 -18.32 -10.90 -9.94
CA ASN A 153 -18.51 -9.95 -8.82
C ASN A 153 -18.24 -10.49 -7.40
N SER A 154 -17.34 -11.43 -7.21
CA SER A 154 -17.01 -11.93 -5.88
C SER A 154 -16.04 -10.98 -5.17
N SER A 155 -16.49 -10.42 -4.04
CA SER A 155 -15.61 -9.75 -3.08
C SER A 155 -14.45 -10.68 -2.70
N ALA A 156 -13.30 -10.10 -2.37
CA ALA A 156 -12.17 -10.87 -1.83
C ALA A 156 -12.67 -11.75 -0.68
N TRP A 157 -12.26 -13.02 -0.66
CA TRP A 157 -12.64 -13.98 0.38
C TRP A 157 -12.03 -13.64 1.76
N PHE A 158 -11.13 -12.67 1.83
CA PHE A 158 -10.46 -12.20 3.05
C PHE A 158 -10.71 -10.71 3.28
N ALA A 159 -10.71 -10.32 4.56
CA ALA A 159 -10.77 -8.91 4.94
C ALA A 159 -9.37 -8.29 4.94
N THR A 160 -9.31 -7.01 4.53
CA THR A 160 -8.10 -6.18 4.56
C THR A 160 -8.35 -4.92 5.40
N ALA A 161 -7.26 -4.29 5.85
CA ALA A 161 -7.26 -3.00 6.51
C ALA A 161 -6.00 -2.23 6.12
N TRP A 162 -6.00 -0.92 6.28
CA TRP A 162 -4.78 -0.13 6.23
C TRP A 162 -4.01 -0.27 7.54
N PHE A 163 -2.81 -0.83 7.48
CA PHE A 163 -1.85 -0.82 8.57
C PHE A 163 -0.94 0.39 8.38
N THR A 164 -1.01 1.33 9.31
CA THR A 164 -0.32 2.61 9.18
C THR A 164 0.65 2.86 10.33
N HIS A 165 1.59 3.75 10.08
CA HIS A 165 2.52 4.27 11.08
C HIS A 165 2.94 5.69 10.70
N GLY A 166 3.00 6.58 11.69
CA GLY A 166 3.46 7.95 11.51
C GLY A 166 2.49 8.87 10.74
N LEU A 167 1.27 8.43 10.45
CA LEU A 167 0.23 9.28 9.85
C LEU A 167 -0.53 10.12 10.88
N ASN A 168 -0.31 9.86 12.17
CA ASN A 168 -0.96 10.56 13.28
C ASN A 168 -2.50 10.43 13.24
N ILE A 169 -2.98 9.21 13.04
CA ILE A 169 -4.43 8.93 13.03
C ILE A 169 -5.07 9.20 14.39
N GLY A 170 -4.26 9.09 15.45
CA GLY A 170 -4.68 9.46 16.82
C GLY A 170 -5.35 8.33 17.59
N GLN A 171 -5.64 7.21 16.94
CA GLN A 171 -6.21 6.01 17.56
C GLN A 171 -5.55 4.75 17.00
N ALA A 172 -5.33 3.76 17.86
CA ALA A 172 -4.75 2.49 17.40
C ALA A 172 -5.68 1.73 16.44
N LEU A 173 -6.98 1.86 16.62
CA LEU A 173 -8.01 1.24 15.78
C LEU A 173 -9.00 2.32 15.32
N THR A 174 -9.22 2.42 14.03
CA THR A 174 -10.20 3.32 13.41
C THR A 174 -11.12 2.50 12.52
N PHE A 175 -12.41 2.77 12.57
CA PHE A 175 -13.42 2.13 11.74
C PHE A 175 -13.98 3.16 10.76
N THR A 176 -14.10 2.78 9.49
CA THR A 176 -14.53 3.69 8.43
C THR A 176 -15.49 3.02 7.46
N THR A 177 -16.34 3.83 6.85
CA THR A 177 -17.22 3.41 5.77
C THR A 177 -16.55 3.68 4.42
N LEU A 178 -16.53 2.66 3.54
CA LEU A 178 -16.08 2.84 2.18
C LEU A 178 -17.14 3.59 1.37
N THR A 179 -16.82 4.81 0.94
CA THR A 179 -17.66 5.58 0.03
C THR A 179 -17.42 5.14 -1.42
N GLY A 180 -18.50 4.90 -2.20
CA GLY A 180 -18.37 4.62 -3.64
C GLY A 180 -18.68 3.19 -4.10
N GLY A 181 -19.09 2.27 -3.26
CA GLY A 181 -19.67 0.98 -3.66
C GLY A 181 -21.19 1.04 -3.61
N ARG A 182 -21.88 0.37 -4.54
CA ARG A 182 -23.33 0.29 -4.51
C ARG A 182 -23.79 -0.21 -3.14
N ASP A 183 -24.64 0.57 -2.48
CA ASP A 183 -25.46 0.11 -1.38
C ASP A 183 -26.37 -1.01 -1.91
N ASN A 184 -25.95 -2.25 -1.72
CA ASN A 184 -26.84 -3.39 -1.86
C ASN A 184 -27.18 -3.78 -0.42
N GLU A 185 -28.33 -3.29 0.05
CA GLU A 185 -29.07 -3.91 1.13
C GLU A 185 -29.39 -5.38 0.83
#